data_0473bf6369632795f1c1a23249c7e023
#
_entry.id   0473bf6369632795f1c1a23249c7e023
#
_cell.length_a   1.000
_cell.length_b   1.000
_cell.length_c   1.000
_cell.angle_alpha   90.00
_cell.angle_beta   90.00
_cell.angle_gamma   90.00
#
_symmetry.space_group_name_H-M   'P 1'
#
loop_
_entity.id
_entity.type
_entity.pdbx_description
1 polymer ?
#
loop_
_entity_poly.entity_id
_entity_poly.type
_entity_poly.pdbx_seq_one_letter_code
_entity_poly.pdbx_strand_id
1 'polypeptide(L)'
;WGRVLARTQAPDVELENYVLAVPHETTEDLNERWWGEASRRFSEETENRLVVALSDADLDLEATSTARSRLNLANVLDTASQRNIPVLVVGPTPTLDEQRNARLAELNAAYLDVADRRNHVYVDTFTPLVGHEQWRADLASGQGRPGQAGHGLIAWLVLHRGWYQWLGLPEPTA
;
A
#
# COMPACT_ATOMS: atom_id res chain seq x y z
N TRP A 1 -3.05 7.78 6.30
CA TRP A 1 -3.57 8.46 5.11
C TRP A 1 -3.83 9.96 5.33
N GLY A 2 -4.28 10.39 6.48
CA GLY A 2 -4.54 11.81 6.76
C GLY A 2 -3.41 12.76 6.36
N ARG A 3 -2.14 12.35 6.50
CA ARG A 3 -0.99 13.16 6.07
C ARG A 3 -0.82 13.24 4.57
N VAL A 4 -1.13 12.16 3.84
CA VAL A 4 -1.09 12.16 2.37
C VAL A 4 -2.16 13.11 1.86
N LEU A 5 -3.39 12.96 2.31
CA LEU A 5 -4.52 13.82 1.92
C LEU A 5 -4.27 15.31 2.25
N ALA A 6 -3.82 15.60 3.48
CA ALA A 6 -3.55 16.97 3.91
C ALA A 6 -2.41 17.69 3.15
N ARG A 7 -1.54 16.91 2.48
CA ARG A 7 -0.42 17.44 1.68
C ARG A 7 -0.63 17.32 0.19
N THR A 8 -1.75 16.78 -0.24
CA THR A 8 -2.11 16.69 -1.66
C THR A 8 -2.36 18.11 -2.20
N GLN A 9 -1.60 18.48 -3.22
CA GLN A 9 -1.73 19.77 -3.90
C GLN A 9 -2.60 19.57 -5.15
N ALA A 10 -3.90 19.61 -4.95
CA ALA A 10 -4.90 19.47 -5.99
C ALA A 10 -6.14 20.30 -5.64
N PRO A 11 -6.07 21.64 -5.79
CA PRO A 11 -7.11 22.55 -5.30
C PRO A 11 -8.47 22.35 -5.97
N ASP A 12 -8.49 21.80 -7.18
CA ASP A 12 -9.70 21.58 -7.96
C ASP A 12 -10.27 20.13 -7.82
N VAL A 13 -9.68 19.33 -6.92
CA VAL A 13 -10.09 17.95 -6.71
C VAL A 13 -10.56 17.76 -5.28
N GLU A 14 -11.83 17.42 -5.11
CA GLU A 14 -12.37 16.99 -3.84
C GLU A 14 -12.12 15.48 -3.64
N LEU A 15 -11.48 15.12 -2.51
CA LEU A 15 -11.15 13.74 -2.16
C LEU A 15 -11.95 13.32 -0.93
N GLU A 16 -12.91 12.42 -1.10
CA GLU A 16 -13.54 11.71 -0.01
C GLU A 16 -12.77 10.41 0.29
N ASN A 17 -12.49 10.12 1.55
CA ASN A 17 -11.65 8.98 1.94
C ASN A 17 -12.30 8.10 2.98
N TYR A 18 -12.37 6.81 2.71
CA TYR A 18 -12.83 5.77 3.62
C TYR A 18 -11.68 4.83 3.98
N VAL A 19 -11.36 4.70 5.27
CA VAL A 19 -10.34 3.78 5.75
C VAL A 19 -10.99 2.45 6.11
N LEU A 20 -10.68 1.41 5.34
CA LEU A 20 -11.21 0.06 5.50
C LEU A 20 -10.15 -0.93 5.99
N ALA A 21 -8.98 -0.43 6.41
CA ALA A 21 -7.86 -1.27 6.84
C ALA A 21 -8.18 -2.07 8.10
N VAL A 22 -7.79 -3.34 8.10
CA VAL A 22 -7.85 -4.24 9.25
C VAL A 22 -6.42 -4.54 9.71
N PRO A 23 -6.11 -4.42 11.01
CA PRO A 23 -4.79 -4.76 11.52
C PRO A 23 -4.44 -6.22 11.25
N HIS A 24 -3.18 -6.48 10.86
CA HIS A 24 -2.65 -7.82 10.57
C HIS A 24 -3.38 -8.59 9.47
N GLU A 25 -4.03 -7.87 8.55
CA GLU A 25 -4.70 -8.46 7.41
C GLU A 25 -3.71 -9.06 6.43
N THR A 26 -3.95 -10.31 6.05
CA THR A 26 -3.20 -11.01 5.01
C THR A 26 -3.74 -10.67 3.63
N THR A 27 -3.01 -11.02 2.57
CA THR A 27 -3.53 -10.87 1.20
C THR A 27 -4.73 -11.79 0.93
N GLU A 28 -4.85 -12.91 1.63
CA GLU A 28 -6.01 -13.80 1.54
C GLU A 28 -7.25 -13.13 2.12
N ASP A 29 -7.18 -12.61 3.35
CA ASP A 29 -8.27 -11.88 3.98
C ASP A 29 -8.69 -10.66 3.14
N LEU A 30 -7.71 -9.90 2.63
CA LEU A 30 -7.95 -8.78 1.74
C LEU A 30 -8.74 -9.22 0.50
N ASN A 31 -8.28 -10.27 -0.19
CA ASN A 31 -8.92 -10.78 -1.41
C ASN A 31 -10.37 -11.22 -1.16
N GLU A 32 -10.66 -11.80 -0.01
CA GLU A 32 -12.01 -12.27 0.33
C GLU A 32 -13.00 -11.12 0.63
N ARG A 33 -12.54 -10.07 1.31
CA ARG A 33 -13.47 -9.06 1.85
C ARG A 33 -13.51 -7.72 1.13
N TRP A 34 -12.42 -7.31 0.43
CA TRP A 34 -12.25 -5.92 -0.04
C TRP A 34 -13.42 -5.41 -0.87
N TRP A 35 -13.92 -6.24 -1.80
CA TRP A 35 -15.03 -5.82 -2.67
C TRP A 35 -16.34 -5.62 -1.90
N GLY A 36 -16.66 -6.52 -0.98
CA GLY A 36 -17.85 -6.41 -0.14
C GLY A 36 -17.86 -5.14 0.74
N GLU A 37 -16.68 -4.66 1.12
CA GLU A 37 -16.53 -3.44 1.91
C GLU A 37 -16.47 -2.18 1.05
N ALA A 38 -15.65 -2.19 0.00
CA ALA A 38 -15.43 -1.02 -0.84
C ALA A 38 -16.67 -0.65 -1.66
N SER A 39 -17.37 -1.65 -2.23
CA SER A 39 -18.53 -1.43 -3.08
C SER A 39 -19.67 -0.67 -2.41
N ARG A 40 -19.79 -0.78 -1.09
CA ARG A 40 -20.81 -0.06 -0.30
C ARG A 40 -20.52 1.43 -0.15
N ARG A 41 -19.30 1.86 -0.51
CA ARG A 41 -18.81 3.24 -0.35
C ARG A 41 -18.51 3.91 -1.69
N PHE A 42 -18.50 3.13 -2.74
CA PHE A 42 -18.36 3.65 -4.09
C PHE A 42 -19.64 4.38 -4.53
N SER A 43 -19.46 5.48 -5.23
CA SER A 43 -20.53 6.28 -5.81
C SER A 43 -20.55 6.06 -7.32
N GLU A 44 -21.76 6.07 -7.90
CA GLU A 44 -21.94 6.07 -9.35
C GLU A 44 -21.74 7.48 -9.97
N GLU A 45 -21.73 8.51 -9.12
CA GLU A 45 -21.65 9.91 -9.55
C GLU A 45 -20.21 10.44 -9.56
N THR A 46 -19.26 9.71 -8.94
CA THR A 46 -17.87 10.13 -8.77
C THR A 46 -16.91 9.05 -9.23
N GLU A 47 -15.66 9.45 -9.47
CA GLU A 47 -14.59 8.51 -9.79
C GLU A 47 -14.16 7.74 -8.53
N ASN A 48 -14.29 6.42 -8.59
CA ASN A 48 -13.90 5.54 -7.50
C ASN A 48 -12.46 5.06 -7.68
N ARG A 49 -11.69 5.08 -6.62
CA ARG A 49 -10.29 4.64 -6.59
C ARG A 49 -10.00 3.79 -5.37
N LEU A 50 -9.05 2.87 -5.48
CA LEU A 50 -8.67 1.96 -4.40
C LEU A 50 -7.21 2.12 -4.03
N VAL A 51 -6.91 2.20 -2.73
CA VAL A 51 -5.56 2.06 -2.21
C VAL A 51 -5.45 0.75 -1.46
N VAL A 52 -4.51 -0.10 -1.88
CA VAL A 52 -4.15 -1.36 -1.21
C VAL A 52 -2.82 -1.14 -0.49
N ALA A 53 -2.84 -1.12 0.83
CA ALA A 53 -1.63 -1.02 1.65
C ALA A 53 -1.30 -2.40 2.21
N LEU A 54 -0.23 -3.00 1.71
CA LEU A 54 0.20 -4.33 2.09
C LEU A 54 1.02 -4.32 3.39
N SER A 55 0.93 -5.40 4.15
CA SER A 55 1.69 -5.60 5.38
C SER A 55 2.63 -6.82 5.26
N ASP A 56 3.28 -7.16 6.34
CA ASP A 56 4.11 -8.34 6.47
C ASP A 56 3.35 -9.56 7.03
N ALA A 57 2.02 -9.45 7.18
CA ALA A 57 1.18 -10.48 7.81
C ALA A 57 1.21 -11.83 7.08
N ASP A 58 1.38 -11.84 5.76
CA ASP A 58 1.52 -13.07 4.98
C ASP A 58 2.72 -13.93 5.43
N LEU A 59 3.73 -13.31 6.07
CA LEU A 59 4.89 -14.02 6.60
C LEU A 59 4.60 -14.79 7.90
N ASP A 60 3.50 -14.51 8.58
CA ASP A 60 3.12 -15.16 9.84
C ASP A 60 2.38 -16.49 9.62
N LEU A 61 1.94 -16.75 8.40
CA LEU A 61 1.26 -17.97 8.03
C LEU A 61 2.26 -19.01 7.50
N GLU A 62 2.46 -20.10 8.24
CA GLU A 62 3.34 -21.22 7.83
C GLU A 62 2.91 -21.84 6.48
N ALA A 63 1.62 -21.81 6.17
CA ALA A 63 1.04 -22.38 4.96
C ALA A 63 1.04 -21.40 3.77
N THR A 64 1.34 -20.11 3.96
CA THR A 64 1.28 -19.13 2.89
C THR A 64 2.63 -18.99 2.20
N SER A 65 2.69 -19.41 0.95
CA SER A 65 3.85 -19.20 0.09
C SER A 65 3.78 -17.84 -0.60
N THR A 66 4.94 -17.30 -1.00
CA THR A 66 5.02 -16.10 -1.86
C THR A 66 4.14 -16.24 -3.12
N ALA A 67 4.01 -17.45 -3.67
CA ALA A 67 3.14 -17.70 -4.82
C ALA A 67 1.65 -17.52 -4.49
N ARG A 68 1.22 -17.91 -3.29
CA ARG A 68 -0.15 -17.71 -2.84
C ARG A 68 -0.45 -16.22 -2.61
N SER A 69 0.46 -15.50 -1.94
CA SER A 69 0.33 -14.05 -1.73
C SER A 69 0.26 -13.28 -3.05
N ARG A 70 1.10 -13.68 -4.04
CA ARG A 70 1.03 -13.14 -5.41
C ARG A 70 -0.33 -13.35 -6.06
N LEU A 71 -0.89 -14.56 -5.94
CA LEU A 71 -2.19 -14.89 -6.52
C LEU A 71 -3.31 -14.08 -5.87
N ASN A 72 -3.29 -13.93 -4.55
CA ASN A 72 -4.29 -13.17 -3.83
C ASN A 72 -4.28 -11.69 -4.27
N LEU A 73 -3.11 -11.05 -4.30
CA LEU A 73 -2.98 -9.68 -4.82
C LEU A 73 -3.41 -9.58 -6.28
N ALA A 74 -3.02 -10.55 -7.12
CA ALA A 74 -3.43 -10.59 -8.52
C ALA A 74 -4.96 -10.59 -8.68
N ASN A 75 -5.65 -11.40 -7.90
CA ASN A 75 -7.12 -11.48 -7.91
C ASN A 75 -7.77 -10.14 -7.53
N VAL A 76 -7.22 -9.45 -6.52
CA VAL A 76 -7.69 -8.11 -6.12
C VAL A 76 -7.56 -7.13 -7.28
N LEU A 77 -6.37 -7.08 -7.91
CA LEU A 77 -6.06 -6.16 -9.00
C LEU A 77 -6.87 -6.48 -10.26
N ASP A 78 -7.01 -7.75 -10.62
CA ASP A 78 -7.80 -8.19 -11.76
C ASP A 78 -9.28 -7.85 -11.59
N THR A 79 -9.81 -8.05 -10.37
CA THR A 79 -11.19 -7.69 -10.02
C THR A 79 -11.41 -6.19 -10.07
N ALA A 80 -10.47 -5.37 -9.59
CA ALA A 80 -10.53 -3.93 -9.68
C ALA A 80 -10.48 -3.44 -11.14
N SER A 81 -9.59 -4.02 -11.95
CA SER A 81 -9.47 -3.70 -13.38
C SER A 81 -10.74 -4.00 -14.16
N GLN A 82 -11.38 -5.15 -13.91
CA GLN A 82 -12.67 -5.51 -14.54
C GLN A 82 -13.79 -4.51 -14.21
N ARG A 83 -13.64 -3.75 -13.12
CA ARG A 83 -14.58 -2.73 -12.66
C ARG A 83 -14.14 -1.30 -12.97
N ASN A 84 -13.05 -1.14 -13.74
CA ASN A 84 -12.45 0.16 -14.05
C ASN A 84 -12.08 0.99 -12.80
N ILE A 85 -11.61 0.33 -11.73
CA ILE A 85 -11.17 0.97 -10.50
C ILE A 85 -9.65 1.08 -10.52
N PRO A 86 -9.07 2.29 -10.64
CA PRO A 86 -7.63 2.48 -10.54
C PRO A 86 -7.11 2.10 -9.15
N VAL A 87 -6.05 1.30 -9.08
CA VAL A 87 -5.46 0.87 -7.81
C VAL A 87 -4.09 1.46 -7.61
N LEU A 88 -3.84 2.01 -6.42
CA LEU A 88 -2.52 2.31 -5.88
C LEU A 88 -2.14 1.21 -4.90
N VAL A 89 -1.08 0.47 -5.18
CA VAL A 89 -0.53 -0.52 -4.25
C VAL A 89 0.62 0.12 -3.48
N VAL A 90 0.54 0.09 -2.17
CA VAL A 90 1.63 0.50 -1.27
C VAL A 90 2.24 -0.76 -0.67
N GLY A 91 3.51 -0.98 -0.95
CA GLY A 91 4.25 -2.16 -0.49
C GLY A 91 4.41 -2.22 1.03
N PRO A 92 4.80 -3.39 1.56
CA PRO A 92 5.03 -3.57 2.98
C PRO A 92 6.23 -2.75 3.46
N THR A 93 6.24 -2.37 4.73
CA THR A 93 7.36 -1.66 5.35
C THR A 93 8.29 -2.63 6.07
N PRO A 94 9.61 -2.35 6.13
CA PRO A 94 10.54 -3.21 6.83
C PRO A 94 10.36 -3.15 8.35
N THR A 95 10.74 -4.24 9.01
CA THR A 95 10.74 -4.42 10.47
C THR A 95 12.15 -4.23 11.05
N LEU A 96 12.31 -4.46 12.36
CA LEU A 96 13.63 -4.51 13.02
C LEU A 96 14.30 -5.88 12.89
N ASP A 97 13.57 -6.92 12.49
CA ASP A 97 14.08 -8.28 12.34
C ASP A 97 14.66 -8.48 10.94
N GLU A 98 15.98 -8.74 10.87
CA GLU A 98 16.70 -8.92 9.61
C GLU A 98 16.28 -10.19 8.85
N GLN A 99 15.96 -11.28 9.57
CA GLN A 99 15.51 -12.51 8.92
C GLN A 99 14.12 -12.34 8.31
N ARG A 100 13.24 -11.63 9.03
CA ARG A 100 11.92 -11.27 8.52
C ARG A 100 12.04 -10.33 7.31
N ASN A 101 12.95 -9.36 7.36
CA ASN A 101 13.20 -8.44 6.25
C ASN A 101 13.74 -9.15 5.00
N ALA A 102 14.56 -10.20 5.15
CA ALA A 102 15.02 -10.99 3.99
C ALA A 102 13.83 -11.63 3.24
N ARG A 103 12.90 -12.25 3.97
CA ARG A 103 11.67 -12.81 3.40
C ARG A 103 10.74 -11.73 2.85
N LEU A 104 10.65 -10.60 3.53
CA LEU A 104 9.82 -9.47 3.13
C LEU A 104 10.34 -8.81 1.84
N ALA A 105 11.65 -8.80 1.60
CA ALA A 105 12.24 -8.33 0.36
C ALA A 105 11.78 -9.17 -0.85
N GLU A 106 11.73 -10.50 -0.71
CA GLU A 106 11.23 -11.40 -1.75
C GLU A 106 9.74 -11.17 -2.02
N LEU A 107 8.97 -10.99 -0.95
CA LEU A 107 7.54 -10.72 -1.04
C LEU A 107 7.25 -9.36 -1.67
N ASN A 108 8.00 -8.32 -1.29
CA ASN A 108 7.91 -6.98 -1.89
C ASN A 108 8.19 -7.00 -3.39
N ALA A 109 9.24 -7.70 -3.82
CA ALA A 109 9.57 -7.86 -5.23
C ALA A 109 8.46 -8.60 -5.99
N ALA A 110 7.86 -9.60 -5.36
CA ALA A 110 6.75 -10.36 -5.93
C ALA A 110 5.49 -9.50 -6.11
N TYR A 111 5.17 -8.65 -5.16
CA TYR A 111 4.03 -7.73 -5.24
C TYR A 111 4.24 -6.65 -6.30
N LEU A 112 5.44 -6.09 -6.38
CA LEU A 112 5.80 -5.14 -7.43
C LEU A 112 5.60 -5.75 -8.82
N ASP A 113 6.13 -6.97 -9.07
CA ASP A 113 5.95 -7.68 -10.35
C ASP A 113 4.47 -7.91 -10.69
N VAL A 114 3.65 -8.24 -9.70
CA VAL A 114 2.20 -8.43 -9.88
C VAL A 114 1.50 -7.14 -10.29
N ALA A 115 1.82 -6.02 -9.63
CA ALA A 115 1.24 -4.71 -9.90
C ALA A 115 1.68 -4.16 -11.27
N ASP A 116 2.98 -4.25 -11.58
CA ASP A 116 3.58 -3.77 -12.82
C ASP A 116 2.99 -4.46 -14.05
N ARG A 117 2.88 -5.80 -14.03
CA ARG A 117 2.26 -6.58 -15.12
C ARG A 117 0.79 -6.23 -15.39
N ARG A 118 0.13 -5.57 -14.45
CA ARG A 118 -1.26 -5.15 -14.54
C ARG A 118 -1.44 -3.65 -14.74
N ASN A 119 -0.33 -2.94 -14.94
CA ASN A 119 -0.28 -1.48 -15.10
C ASN A 119 -0.91 -0.72 -13.92
N HIS A 120 -0.78 -1.25 -12.71
CA HIS A 120 -1.13 -0.54 -11.49
C HIS A 120 0.08 0.15 -10.88
N VAL A 121 -0.15 1.31 -10.27
CA VAL A 121 0.92 2.05 -9.59
C VAL A 121 1.33 1.33 -8.32
N TYR A 122 2.63 1.09 -8.15
CA TYR A 122 3.21 0.49 -6.95
C TYR A 122 4.17 1.46 -6.26
N VAL A 123 3.96 1.71 -4.99
CA VAL A 123 4.88 2.48 -4.16
C VAL A 123 5.70 1.52 -3.31
N ASP A 124 6.96 1.36 -3.66
CA ASP A 124 7.91 0.58 -2.86
C ASP A 124 8.28 1.37 -1.59
N THR A 125 7.81 0.90 -0.45
CA THR A 125 8.16 1.43 0.87
C THR A 125 9.24 0.60 1.56
N PHE A 126 9.49 -0.64 1.11
CA PHE A 126 10.47 -1.52 1.71
C PHE A 126 11.91 -1.08 1.41
N THR A 127 12.26 -1.01 0.12
CA THR A 127 13.63 -0.77 -0.31
C THR A 127 14.23 0.54 0.24
N PRO A 128 13.54 1.69 0.21
CA PRO A 128 14.10 2.94 0.74
C PRO A 128 14.15 2.98 2.27
N LEU A 129 13.34 2.18 2.97
CA LEU A 129 13.26 2.25 4.43
C LEU A 129 14.09 1.19 5.15
N VAL A 130 14.45 0.07 4.53
CA VAL A 130 15.14 -1.06 5.20
C VAL A 130 16.47 -0.67 5.84
N GLY A 131 17.24 0.23 5.22
CA GLY A 131 18.47 0.80 5.74
C GLY A 131 18.36 2.21 6.32
N HIS A 132 17.17 2.78 6.40
CA HIS A 132 16.96 4.17 6.77
C HIS A 132 17.08 4.35 8.30
N GLU A 133 18.05 5.13 8.76
CA GLU A 133 18.35 5.30 10.19
C GLU A 133 17.17 5.84 10.99
N GLN A 134 16.50 6.88 10.50
CA GLN A 134 15.34 7.47 11.19
C GLN A 134 14.17 6.49 11.27
N TRP A 135 13.94 5.68 10.24
CA TRP A 135 12.94 4.62 10.26
C TRP A 135 13.23 3.59 11.35
N ARG A 136 14.48 3.08 11.39
CA ARG A 136 14.90 2.08 12.38
C ARG A 136 14.83 2.64 13.80
N ALA A 137 15.26 3.88 14.01
CA ALA A 137 15.18 4.57 15.32
C ALA A 137 13.74 4.76 15.78
N ASP A 138 12.83 5.15 14.87
CA ASP A 138 11.42 5.32 15.17
C ASP A 138 10.74 4.00 15.55
N LEU A 139 11.03 2.91 14.82
CA LEU A 139 10.54 1.57 15.16
C LEU A 139 11.08 1.08 16.51
N ALA A 140 12.36 1.31 16.80
CA ALA A 140 12.98 0.90 18.06
C ALA A 140 12.32 1.61 19.25
N SER A 141 12.02 2.90 19.12
CA SER A 141 11.33 3.67 20.17
C SER A 141 9.83 3.29 20.30
N GLY A 142 9.22 2.84 19.21
CA GLY A 142 7.81 2.44 19.12
C GLY A 142 7.55 0.95 19.35
N GLN A 143 8.50 0.20 19.89
CA GLN A 143 8.37 -1.25 20.08
C GLN A 143 7.99 -2.01 18.80
N GLY A 144 8.66 -1.67 17.70
CA GLY A 144 8.39 -2.26 16.38
C GLY A 144 7.26 -1.61 15.58
N ARG A 145 6.63 -0.58 16.12
CA ARG A 145 5.56 0.17 15.44
C ARG A 145 6.05 1.54 14.99
N PRO A 146 5.74 1.98 13.76
CA PRO A 146 6.11 3.30 13.32
C PRO A 146 5.36 4.38 14.11
N GLY A 147 6.10 5.36 14.62
CA GLY A 147 5.58 6.55 15.26
C GLY A 147 5.37 7.70 14.27
N GLN A 148 5.48 8.91 14.75
CA GLN A 148 5.24 10.11 13.94
C GLN A 148 6.25 10.26 12.80
N ALA A 149 7.52 9.95 13.02
CA ALA A 149 8.56 10.05 12.01
C ALA A 149 8.36 8.98 10.92
N GLY A 150 8.14 7.73 11.30
CA GLY A 150 7.92 6.62 10.38
C GLY A 150 6.69 6.84 9.47
N HIS A 151 5.57 7.25 10.05
CA HIS A 151 4.40 7.63 9.24
C HIS A 151 4.66 8.83 8.32
N GLY A 152 5.55 9.74 8.72
CA GLY A 152 6.00 10.85 7.87
C GLY A 152 6.77 10.36 6.64
N LEU A 153 7.68 9.41 6.84
CA LEU A 153 8.48 8.81 5.76
C LEU A 153 7.60 8.03 4.77
N ILE A 154 6.65 7.22 5.26
CA ILE A 154 5.70 6.51 4.40
C ILE A 154 4.87 7.51 3.58
N ALA A 155 4.33 8.54 4.22
CA ALA A 155 3.52 9.55 3.53
C ALA A 155 4.33 10.29 2.47
N TRP A 156 5.60 10.58 2.74
CA TRP A 156 6.50 11.19 1.77
C TRP A 156 6.72 10.30 0.55
N LEU A 157 7.01 8.99 0.78
CA LEU A 157 7.18 8.02 -0.31
C LEU A 157 5.93 7.92 -1.18
N VAL A 158 4.76 7.81 -0.57
CA VAL A 158 3.49 7.73 -1.29
C VAL A 158 3.29 8.98 -2.17
N LEU A 159 3.45 10.17 -1.60
CA LEU A 159 3.25 11.43 -2.31
C LEU A 159 4.19 11.59 -3.51
N HIS A 160 5.48 11.20 -3.37
CA HIS A 160 6.50 11.47 -4.38
C HIS A 160 6.77 10.29 -5.33
N ARG A 161 6.11 9.13 -5.14
CA ARG A 161 6.41 7.94 -5.94
C ARG A 161 5.19 7.25 -6.56
N GLY A 162 4.04 7.92 -6.59
CA GLY A 162 2.89 7.30 -7.24
C GLY A 162 1.55 7.98 -7.01
N TRP A 163 1.41 8.80 -5.99
CA TRP A 163 0.14 9.41 -5.62
C TRP A 163 -0.48 10.24 -6.75
N TYR A 164 0.28 11.17 -7.30
CA TYR A 164 -0.19 12.05 -8.38
C TYR A 164 -0.40 11.30 -9.68
N GLN A 165 0.49 10.38 -10.00
CA GLN A 165 0.34 9.48 -11.16
C GLN A 165 -0.98 8.69 -11.07
N TRP A 166 -1.26 8.10 -9.90
CA TRP A 166 -2.49 7.34 -9.67
C TRP A 166 -3.73 8.22 -9.70
N LEU A 167 -3.67 9.45 -9.23
CA LEU A 167 -4.75 10.42 -9.34
C LEU A 167 -4.94 10.96 -10.77
N GLY A 168 -4.00 10.72 -11.68
CA GLY A 168 -4.01 11.32 -13.00
C GLY A 168 -3.71 12.83 -12.99
N LEU A 169 -3.02 13.30 -11.95
CA LEU A 169 -2.68 14.70 -11.73
C LEU A 169 -1.20 14.94 -12.03
N PRO A 170 -0.83 16.17 -12.45
CA PRO A 170 0.58 16.54 -12.57
C PRO A 170 1.26 16.52 -11.19
N GLU A 171 2.54 16.14 -11.16
CA GLU A 171 3.32 16.28 -9.94
C GLU A 171 3.48 17.76 -9.58
N PRO A 172 3.41 18.11 -8.28
CA PRO A 172 3.63 19.50 -7.87
C PRO A 172 5.03 19.95 -8.27
N THR A 173 5.12 21.11 -8.86
CA THR A 173 6.41 21.78 -9.06
C THR A 173 6.98 22.18 -7.70
N ALA A 174 8.24 21.76 -7.44
CA ALA A 174 8.96 22.07 -6.22
C ALA A 174 9.14 23.58 -6.01
#